data_c02e9b2ad66f985957b7123cd57299e2
#
_entry.id   c02e9b2ad66f985957b7123cd57299e2
#
_cell.length_a   1.000
_cell.length_b   1.000
_cell.length_c   1.000
_cell.angle_alpha   90.00
_cell.angle_beta   90.00
_cell.angle_gamma   90.00
#
_symmetry.space_group_name_H-M   'P 1'
#
loop_
_entity.id
_entity.type
_entity.pdbx_description
1 polymer ?
#
loop_
_entity_poly.entity_id
_entity_poly.type
_entity_poly.pdbx_seq_one_letter_code
_entity_poly.pdbx_strand_id
1 'polypeptide(L)'
;MTSLSVNVNKLATLRNSRGKNNPDVVKGALDLIRFGAQGITVHPRPDERHIRRSDVYALKKVVTAVELNIEGYPSEDFIAMVLDVTPAQATLVPDPPEAITSNAGWQVTPNQALLKKVATQLKTAGIRSSVFVDPATMKDEEYKTLKTIGVDRVELYTERFAEEFPGPHRERVLAEYERAARLARDAGLGVNAGHDLSLENLSGLIAKIPWIDEVSIGHALVCDALYLGLEETVRRYLACIEEGSKRA
;
A
#
# COMPACT_ATOMS: atom_id res chain seq x y z
N MET A 1 1.73 -16.48 -3.29
CA MET A 1 2.77 -15.63 -3.94
C MET A 1 2.36 -14.19 -3.70
N THR A 2 3.28 -13.34 -3.28
CA THR A 2 3.04 -11.91 -3.01
C THR A 2 2.59 -11.17 -4.27
N SER A 3 1.52 -10.39 -4.19
CA SER A 3 1.00 -9.58 -5.30
C SER A 3 1.71 -8.23 -5.39
N LEU A 4 1.98 -7.75 -6.61
CA LEU A 4 2.44 -6.39 -6.88
C LEU A 4 1.25 -5.48 -7.14
N SER A 5 0.96 -4.57 -6.22
CA SER A 5 0.06 -3.43 -6.43
C SER A 5 0.87 -2.19 -6.77
N VAL A 6 0.57 -1.54 -7.89
CA VAL A 6 1.28 -0.33 -8.30
C VAL A 6 0.51 0.91 -7.87
N ASN A 7 1.16 1.73 -7.03
CA ASN A 7 0.60 3.01 -6.62
C ASN A 7 0.85 4.07 -7.70
N VAL A 8 -0.23 4.53 -8.34
CA VAL A 8 -0.17 5.45 -9.48
C VAL A 8 -0.16 6.94 -9.11
N ASN A 9 -0.02 7.28 -7.83
CA ASN A 9 -0.01 8.68 -7.37
C ASN A 9 1.03 9.54 -8.10
N LYS A 10 2.22 8.99 -8.40
CA LYS A 10 3.29 9.76 -9.05
C LYS A 10 3.01 10.05 -10.53
N LEU A 11 2.25 9.20 -11.23
CA LEU A 11 1.74 9.52 -12.56
C LEU A 11 0.78 10.72 -12.49
N ALA A 12 -0.08 10.73 -11.48
CA ALA A 12 -1.00 11.86 -11.25
C ALA A 12 -0.25 13.14 -10.83
N THR A 13 0.81 13.04 -10.02
CA THR A 13 1.67 14.18 -9.68
C THR A 13 2.28 14.79 -10.94
N LEU A 14 2.83 13.96 -11.82
CA LEU A 14 3.42 14.42 -13.08
C LEU A 14 2.36 15.08 -13.98
N ARG A 15 1.16 14.48 -14.11
CA ARG A 15 0.02 15.08 -14.82
C ARG A 15 -0.33 16.45 -14.26
N ASN A 16 -0.44 16.56 -12.94
CA ASN A 16 -0.89 17.79 -12.29
C ASN A 16 0.10 18.95 -12.45
N SER A 17 1.39 18.66 -12.66
CA SER A 17 2.41 19.68 -12.88
C SER A 17 2.16 20.57 -14.12
N ARG A 18 1.33 20.12 -15.08
CA ARG A 18 0.99 20.86 -16.32
C ARG A 18 -0.49 21.17 -16.48
N GLY A 19 -1.36 20.72 -15.56
CA GLY A 19 -2.79 20.98 -15.58
C GLY A 19 -3.59 20.33 -16.74
N LYS A 20 -2.95 19.46 -17.56
CA LYS A 20 -3.58 18.66 -18.62
C LYS A 20 -3.68 17.21 -18.20
N ASN A 21 -4.25 16.33 -19.02
CA ASN A 21 -4.34 14.88 -18.75
C ASN A 21 -3.19 14.10 -19.39
N ASN A 22 -1.95 14.54 -19.16
CA ASN A 22 -0.75 13.84 -19.64
C ASN A 22 0.35 13.85 -18.57
N PRO A 23 0.80 12.67 -18.07
CA PRO A 23 0.30 11.33 -18.45
C PRO A 23 -1.14 11.10 -17.98
N ASP A 24 -1.90 10.30 -18.76
CA ASP A 24 -3.24 9.87 -18.39
C ASP A 24 -3.13 8.76 -17.33
N VAL A 25 -3.69 9.00 -16.15
CA VAL A 25 -3.62 8.08 -15.01
C VAL A 25 -4.36 6.77 -15.27
N VAL A 26 -5.51 6.86 -15.96
CA VAL A 26 -6.31 5.68 -16.33
C VAL A 26 -5.57 4.82 -17.34
N LYS A 27 -5.02 5.45 -18.39
CA LYS A 27 -4.18 4.75 -19.36
C LYS A 27 -2.96 4.12 -18.69
N GLY A 28 -2.28 4.86 -17.81
CA GLY A 28 -1.13 4.35 -17.07
C GLY A 28 -1.47 3.12 -16.23
N ALA A 29 -2.60 3.13 -15.52
CA ALA A 29 -3.08 1.99 -14.75
C ALA A 29 -3.37 0.77 -15.64
N LEU A 30 -4.03 0.96 -16.79
CA LEU A 30 -4.29 -0.12 -17.75
C LEU A 30 -3.00 -0.69 -18.36
N ASP A 31 -2.03 0.17 -18.68
CA ASP A 31 -0.73 -0.28 -19.17
C ASP A 31 0.01 -1.10 -18.10
N LEU A 32 0.03 -0.65 -16.84
CA LEU A 32 0.63 -1.38 -15.71
C LEU A 32 -0.01 -2.77 -15.50
N ILE A 33 -1.34 -2.87 -15.59
CA ILE A 33 -2.07 -4.15 -15.53
C ILE A 33 -1.65 -5.05 -16.70
N ARG A 34 -1.59 -4.51 -17.91
CA ARG A 34 -1.14 -5.25 -19.10
C ARG A 34 0.29 -5.77 -18.96
N PHE A 35 1.16 -5.06 -18.25
CA PHE A 35 2.54 -5.45 -17.98
C PHE A 35 2.69 -6.43 -16.82
N GLY A 36 1.58 -6.75 -16.12
CA GLY A 36 1.55 -7.80 -15.09
C GLY A 36 1.32 -7.33 -13.67
N ALA A 37 1.06 -6.04 -13.42
CA ALA A 37 0.63 -5.58 -12.10
C ALA A 37 -0.65 -6.29 -11.67
N GLN A 38 -0.71 -6.73 -10.42
CA GLN A 38 -1.80 -7.53 -9.86
C GLN A 38 -2.74 -6.71 -8.98
N GLY A 39 -2.42 -5.44 -8.79
CA GLY A 39 -3.24 -4.45 -8.12
C GLY A 39 -2.89 -3.03 -8.56
N ILE A 40 -3.83 -2.12 -8.36
CA ILE A 40 -3.63 -0.67 -8.51
C ILE A 40 -3.99 -0.02 -7.18
N THR A 41 -3.09 0.81 -6.70
CA THR A 41 -3.27 1.57 -5.47
C THR A 41 -3.34 3.07 -5.77
N VAL A 42 -4.25 3.77 -5.11
CA VAL A 42 -4.40 5.22 -5.17
C VAL A 42 -4.62 5.82 -3.79
N HIS A 43 -4.08 7.03 -3.56
CA HIS A 43 -4.30 7.80 -2.34
C HIS A 43 -4.88 9.18 -2.68
N PRO A 44 -6.19 9.32 -2.78
CA PRO A 44 -6.85 10.61 -3.03
C PRO A 44 -6.82 11.47 -1.77
N ARG A 45 -5.81 12.32 -1.66
CA ARG A 45 -5.73 13.28 -0.55
C ARG A 45 -6.79 14.40 -0.70
N PRO A 46 -7.23 15.03 0.39
CA PRO A 46 -8.26 16.08 0.34
C PRO A 46 -7.90 17.27 -0.56
N ASP A 47 -6.61 17.58 -0.70
CA ASP A 47 -6.10 18.68 -1.54
C ASP A 47 -5.87 18.28 -3.01
N GLU A 48 -6.11 17.03 -3.36
CA GLU A 48 -5.96 16.49 -4.72
C GLU A 48 -4.57 16.77 -5.35
N ARG A 49 -3.51 16.88 -4.53
CA ARG A 49 -2.14 17.18 -5.01
C ARG A 49 -1.62 16.17 -6.04
N HIS A 50 -2.18 14.97 -6.08
CA HIS A 50 -1.90 13.93 -7.08
C HIS A 50 -3.20 13.29 -7.59
N ILE A 51 -3.67 12.18 -7.01
CA ILE A 51 -4.95 11.56 -7.39
C ILE A 51 -6.10 12.49 -7.03
N ARG A 52 -6.96 12.74 -8.01
CA ARG A 52 -8.22 13.48 -7.84
C ARG A 52 -9.34 12.51 -7.51
N ARG A 53 -10.39 12.99 -6.88
CA ARG A 53 -11.59 12.18 -6.64
C ARG A 53 -12.17 11.61 -7.94
N SER A 54 -12.16 12.39 -9.01
CA SER A 54 -12.57 11.95 -10.34
C SER A 54 -11.74 10.80 -10.91
N ASP A 55 -10.44 10.73 -10.59
CA ASP A 55 -9.58 9.63 -11.02
C ASP A 55 -10.00 8.31 -10.36
N VAL A 56 -10.39 8.34 -9.07
CA VAL A 56 -10.83 7.15 -8.34
C VAL A 56 -12.04 6.52 -9.03
N TYR A 57 -13.05 7.34 -9.38
CA TYR A 57 -14.24 6.86 -10.09
C TYR A 57 -13.93 6.39 -11.52
N ALA A 58 -12.99 7.05 -12.21
CA ALA A 58 -12.56 6.62 -13.52
C ALA A 58 -11.82 5.27 -13.47
N LEU A 59 -10.90 5.10 -12.52
CA LEU A 59 -10.17 3.85 -12.30
C LEU A 59 -11.11 2.71 -11.92
N LYS A 60 -12.09 2.94 -11.05
CA LYS A 60 -13.08 1.90 -10.68
C LYS A 60 -13.77 1.28 -11.88
N LYS A 61 -14.06 2.09 -12.92
CA LYS A 61 -14.75 1.62 -14.14
C LYS A 61 -13.88 0.70 -14.99
N VAL A 62 -12.57 0.82 -14.92
CA VAL A 62 -11.63 0.13 -15.82
C VAL A 62 -10.75 -0.90 -15.13
N VAL A 63 -10.46 -0.73 -13.83
CA VAL A 63 -9.69 -1.68 -13.02
C VAL A 63 -10.64 -2.79 -12.55
N THR A 64 -10.89 -3.76 -13.43
CA THR A 64 -11.81 -4.88 -13.17
C THR A 64 -11.13 -6.24 -13.17
N ALA A 65 -9.93 -6.34 -13.74
CA ALA A 65 -9.17 -7.58 -13.85
C ALA A 65 -8.24 -7.83 -12.64
N VAL A 66 -7.95 -6.78 -11.88
CA VAL A 66 -7.07 -6.81 -10.70
C VAL A 66 -7.71 -6.02 -9.56
N GLU A 67 -7.12 -6.09 -8.37
CA GLU A 67 -7.64 -5.38 -7.20
C GLU A 67 -7.37 -3.85 -7.29
N LEU A 68 -8.36 -3.06 -6.89
CA LEU A 68 -8.21 -1.63 -6.63
C LEU A 68 -8.13 -1.43 -5.12
N ASN A 69 -7.04 -0.81 -4.65
CA ASN A 69 -6.85 -0.38 -3.27
C ASN A 69 -6.93 1.15 -3.19
N ILE A 70 -7.70 1.68 -2.24
CA ILE A 70 -7.80 3.12 -1.98
C ILE A 70 -7.25 3.40 -0.59
N GLU A 71 -6.19 4.21 -0.52
CA GLU A 71 -5.55 4.62 0.72
C GLU A 71 -6.09 5.99 1.17
N GLY A 72 -6.21 6.19 2.48
CA GLY A 72 -6.55 7.50 3.01
C GLY A 72 -6.85 7.51 4.51
N TYR A 73 -6.86 8.73 5.06
CA TYR A 73 -7.34 8.95 6.42
C TYR A 73 -8.88 8.75 6.45
N PRO A 74 -9.42 8.01 7.44
CA PRO A 74 -10.83 7.64 7.49
C PRO A 74 -11.73 8.82 7.93
N SER A 75 -11.67 9.94 7.20
CA SER A 75 -12.64 11.02 7.33
C SER A 75 -14.00 10.60 6.79
N GLU A 76 -15.06 11.32 7.15
CA GLU A 76 -16.41 11.03 6.66
C GLU A 76 -16.48 11.07 5.13
N ASP A 77 -15.85 12.06 4.49
CA ASP A 77 -15.79 12.19 3.03
C ASP A 77 -15.02 11.05 2.36
N PHE A 78 -13.90 10.61 2.96
CA PHE A 78 -13.13 9.48 2.46
C PHE A 78 -13.95 8.19 2.53
N ILE A 79 -14.55 7.92 3.68
CA ILE A 79 -15.37 6.71 3.87
C ILE A 79 -16.59 6.73 2.94
N ALA A 80 -17.27 7.87 2.79
CA ALA A 80 -18.38 8.00 1.84
C ALA A 80 -17.95 7.65 0.40
N MET A 81 -16.79 8.16 -0.04
CA MET A 81 -16.25 7.82 -1.36
C MET A 81 -15.89 6.33 -1.47
N VAL A 82 -15.24 5.75 -0.47
CA VAL A 82 -14.85 4.32 -0.48
C VAL A 82 -16.08 3.42 -0.53
N LEU A 83 -17.12 3.74 0.24
CA LEU A 83 -18.37 2.97 0.23
C LEU A 83 -19.13 3.08 -1.09
N ASP A 84 -19.08 4.23 -1.76
CA ASP A 84 -19.69 4.44 -3.08
C ASP A 84 -18.91 3.69 -4.19
N VAL A 85 -17.57 3.78 -4.16
CA VAL A 85 -16.69 3.12 -5.13
C VAL A 85 -16.63 1.60 -4.93
N THR A 86 -16.75 1.11 -3.68
CA THR A 86 -16.60 -0.31 -3.34
C THR A 86 -15.35 -0.95 -3.94
N PRO A 87 -14.13 -0.49 -3.57
CA PRO A 87 -12.87 -1.11 -4.03
C PRO A 87 -12.70 -2.51 -3.41
N ALA A 88 -11.74 -3.29 -3.89
CA ALA A 88 -11.38 -4.56 -3.28
C ALA A 88 -10.80 -4.37 -1.86
N GLN A 89 -10.04 -3.29 -1.66
CA GLN A 89 -9.39 -2.96 -0.39
C GLN A 89 -9.43 -1.46 -0.11
N ALA A 90 -9.50 -1.10 1.16
CA ALA A 90 -9.22 0.25 1.64
C ALA A 90 -8.13 0.21 2.71
N THR A 91 -7.02 0.93 2.49
CA THR A 91 -5.92 1.05 3.44
C THR A 91 -6.07 2.34 4.24
N LEU A 92 -6.26 2.20 5.54
CA LEU A 92 -6.43 3.32 6.46
C LEU A 92 -5.07 3.83 6.91
N VAL A 93 -4.76 5.11 6.60
CA VAL A 93 -3.52 5.78 7.00
C VAL A 93 -3.81 6.88 8.02
N PRO A 94 -2.91 7.10 9.01
CA PRO A 94 -3.13 8.09 10.07
C PRO A 94 -2.78 9.53 9.67
N ASP A 95 -2.48 9.77 8.38
CA ASP A 95 -1.92 11.03 7.91
C ASP A 95 -2.89 12.20 8.12
N PRO A 96 -2.50 13.25 8.84
CA PRO A 96 -3.25 14.48 8.83
C PRO A 96 -3.22 15.10 7.41
N PRO A 97 -4.21 15.94 7.06
CA PRO A 97 -4.29 16.54 5.72
C PRO A 97 -3.02 17.29 5.27
N GLU A 98 -2.29 17.86 6.23
CA GLU A 98 -1.08 18.65 6.01
C GLU A 98 0.19 17.82 5.77
N ALA A 99 0.18 16.52 6.07
CA ALA A 99 1.35 15.66 5.86
C ALA A 99 1.75 15.61 4.38
N ILE A 100 3.05 15.77 4.10
CA ILE A 100 3.57 15.73 2.71
C ILE A 100 3.48 14.30 2.17
N THR A 101 3.85 13.32 2.99
CA THR A 101 3.76 11.88 2.71
C THR A 101 3.35 11.16 3.99
N SER A 102 2.99 9.88 3.87
CA SER A 102 2.77 9.03 5.05
C SER A 102 4.10 8.82 5.75
N ASN A 103 4.17 9.19 7.03
CA ASN A 103 5.41 9.16 7.82
C ASN A 103 5.23 8.55 9.21
N ALA A 104 4.09 7.91 9.46
CA ALA A 104 3.77 7.24 10.72
C ALA A 104 2.73 6.14 10.53
N GLY A 105 2.80 5.09 11.35
CA GLY A 105 1.75 4.10 11.50
C GLY A 105 0.69 4.53 12.52
N TRP A 106 -0.46 3.86 12.50
CA TRP A 106 -1.51 4.07 13.50
C TRP A 106 -1.02 3.73 14.91
N GLN A 107 -1.32 4.61 15.85
CA GLN A 107 -1.37 4.26 17.26
C GLN A 107 -2.75 3.64 17.52
N VAL A 108 -2.80 2.32 17.59
CA VAL A 108 -4.07 1.57 17.57
C VAL A 108 -4.88 1.80 18.85
N THR A 109 -4.25 1.73 20.01
CA THR A 109 -4.94 1.82 21.32
C THR A 109 -5.80 3.09 21.45
N PRO A 110 -5.29 4.32 21.23
CA PRO A 110 -6.11 5.52 21.35
C PRO A 110 -7.15 5.67 20.22
N ASN A 111 -6.96 5.00 19.08
CA ASN A 111 -7.82 5.10 17.91
C ASN A 111 -8.73 3.87 17.71
N GLN A 112 -8.79 2.96 18.68
CA GLN A 112 -9.49 1.69 18.56
C GLN A 112 -10.97 1.88 18.20
N ALA A 113 -11.65 2.86 18.79
CA ALA A 113 -13.07 3.11 18.52
C ALA A 113 -13.33 3.54 17.07
N LEU A 114 -12.49 4.44 16.53
CA LEU A 114 -12.53 4.88 15.14
C LEU A 114 -12.27 3.71 14.19
N LEU A 115 -11.16 2.99 14.39
CA LEU A 115 -10.77 1.86 13.54
C LEU A 115 -11.84 0.76 13.54
N LYS A 116 -12.44 0.45 14.70
CA LYS A 116 -13.55 -0.50 14.81
C LYS A 116 -14.78 -0.06 14.01
N LYS A 117 -15.18 1.22 14.15
CA LYS A 117 -16.32 1.78 13.41
C LYS A 117 -16.10 1.62 11.90
N VAL A 118 -14.91 2.04 11.42
CA VAL A 118 -14.58 2.01 10.00
C VAL A 118 -14.45 0.58 9.47
N ALA A 119 -13.74 -0.31 10.18
CA ALA A 119 -13.61 -1.72 9.78
C ALA A 119 -14.99 -2.39 9.67
N THR A 120 -15.92 -2.07 10.58
CA THR A 120 -17.30 -2.58 10.51
C THR A 120 -18.03 -2.08 9.27
N GLN A 121 -17.92 -0.79 8.93
CA GLN A 121 -18.54 -0.23 7.72
C GLN A 121 -17.99 -0.86 6.44
N LEU A 122 -16.66 -0.98 6.33
CA LEU A 122 -16.00 -1.60 5.19
C LEU A 122 -16.41 -3.07 5.03
N LYS A 123 -16.41 -3.83 6.13
CA LYS A 123 -16.83 -5.24 6.13
C LYS A 123 -18.29 -5.41 5.68
N THR A 124 -19.18 -4.54 6.12
CA THR A 124 -20.61 -4.57 5.72
C THR A 124 -20.76 -4.33 4.21
N ALA A 125 -19.88 -3.51 3.63
CA ALA A 125 -19.84 -3.23 2.19
C ALA A 125 -19.03 -4.26 1.37
N GLY A 126 -18.48 -5.31 1.99
CA GLY A 126 -17.66 -6.32 1.33
C GLY A 126 -16.27 -5.82 0.93
N ILE A 127 -15.78 -4.74 1.56
CA ILE A 127 -14.47 -4.13 1.29
C ILE A 127 -13.48 -4.63 2.33
N ARG A 128 -12.33 -5.14 1.90
CA ARG A 128 -11.24 -5.56 2.78
C ARG A 128 -10.59 -4.33 3.42
N SER A 129 -10.43 -4.36 4.73
CA SER A 129 -9.75 -3.31 5.48
C SER A 129 -8.26 -3.63 5.66
N SER A 130 -7.39 -2.66 5.41
CA SER A 130 -5.97 -2.70 5.75
C SER A 130 -5.62 -1.50 6.63
N VAL A 131 -4.79 -1.69 7.65
CA VAL A 131 -4.37 -0.62 8.57
C VAL A 131 -2.87 -0.42 8.46
N PHE A 132 -2.46 0.81 8.14
CA PHE A 132 -1.05 1.18 7.99
C PHE A 132 -0.38 1.25 9.36
N VAL A 133 0.66 0.45 9.58
CA VAL A 133 1.32 0.29 10.88
C VAL A 133 2.84 0.44 10.74
N ASP A 134 3.46 1.06 11.73
CA ASP A 134 4.91 1.15 11.82
C ASP A 134 5.44 0.05 12.76
N PRO A 135 6.22 -0.93 12.24
CA PRO A 135 6.82 -2.00 13.04
C PRO A 135 7.66 -1.52 14.21
N ALA A 136 8.25 -0.32 14.13
CA ALA A 136 9.09 0.22 15.19
C ALA A 136 8.30 0.75 16.40
N THR A 137 7.06 1.17 16.19
CA THR A 137 6.24 1.82 17.23
C THR A 137 5.04 0.99 17.66
N MET A 138 4.63 0.01 16.83
CA MET A 138 3.49 -0.86 17.08
C MET A 138 3.77 -1.83 18.23
N LYS A 139 2.87 -1.90 19.22
CA LYS A 139 2.97 -2.85 20.33
C LYS A 139 2.45 -4.22 19.93
N ASP A 140 3.00 -5.27 20.51
CA ASP A 140 2.68 -6.67 20.19
C ASP A 140 1.18 -7.00 20.37
N GLU A 141 0.58 -6.51 21.43
CA GLU A 141 -0.85 -6.73 21.73
C GLU A 141 -1.79 -6.01 20.75
N GLU A 142 -1.32 -4.97 20.06
CA GLU A 142 -2.15 -4.17 19.16
C GLU A 142 -2.50 -4.95 17.87
N TYR A 143 -1.68 -5.91 17.44
CA TYR A 143 -2.03 -6.80 16.32
C TYR A 143 -3.27 -7.65 16.63
N LYS A 144 -3.36 -8.20 17.85
CA LYS A 144 -4.57 -8.93 18.30
C LYS A 144 -5.77 -8.00 18.43
N THR A 145 -5.52 -6.76 18.89
CA THR A 145 -6.57 -5.74 18.98
C THR A 145 -7.16 -5.42 17.61
N LEU A 146 -6.32 -5.19 16.57
CA LEU A 146 -6.79 -4.98 15.20
C LEU A 146 -7.68 -6.12 14.71
N LYS A 147 -7.27 -7.37 14.93
CA LYS A 147 -8.10 -8.53 14.55
C LYS A 147 -9.43 -8.56 15.29
N THR A 148 -9.40 -8.30 16.59
CA THR A 148 -10.60 -8.32 17.44
C THR A 148 -11.62 -7.27 17.01
N ILE A 149 -11.18 -6.10 16.53
CA ILE A 149 -12.07 -5.05 16.05
C ILE A 149 -12.51 -5.23 14.59
N GLY A 150 -12.09 -6.32 13.94
CA GLY A 150 -12.56 -6.72 12.62
C GLY A 150 -11.73 -6.26 11.44
N VAL A 151 -10.49 -5.82 11.66
CA VAL A 151 -9.53 -5.50 10.59
C VAL A 151 -9.07 -6.80 9.89
N ASP A 152 -8.89 -6.75 8.57
CA ASP A 152 -8.51 -7.91 7.77
C ASP A 152 -7.00 -8.01 7.57
N ARG A 153 -6.32 -6.89 7.31
CA ARG A 153 -4.88 -6.82 7.02
C ARG A 153 -4.20 -5.67 7.77
N VAL A 154 -2.90 -5.78 7.92
CA VAL A 154 -2.01 -4.65 8.21
C VAL A 154 -1.15 -4.36 6.99
N GLU A 155 -0.76 -3.10 6.81
CA GLU A 155 0.27 -2.71 5.86
C GLU A 155 1.48 -2.17 6.62
N LEU A 156 2.61 -2.86 6.50
CA LEU A 156 3.86 -2.48 7.15
C LEU A 156 4.47 -1.28 6.44
N TYR A 157 4.67 -0.19 7.16
CA TYR A 157 5.39 1.00 6.69
C TYR A 157 6.88 0.68 6.54
N THR A 158 7.43 0.76 5.33
CA THR A 158 8.75 0.23 5.02
C THR A 158 9.83 1.28 4.75
N GLU A 159 9.63 2.57 5.07
CA GLU A 159 10.66 3.63 4.91
C GLU A 159 11.93 3.27 5.69
N ARG A 160 11.82 3.03 7.00
CA ARG A 160 12.98 2.68 7.83
C ARG A 160 13.68 1.41 7.36
N PHE A 161 12.92 0.41 6.88
CA PHE A 161 13.51 -0.76 6.26
C PHE A 161 14.34 -0.37 5.03
N ALA A 162 13.80 0.46 4.16
CA ALA A 162 14.48 0.90 2.93
C ALA A 162 15.76 1.71 3.24
N GLU A 163 15.72 2.58 4.25
CA GLU A 163 16.88 3.38 4.67
C GLU A 163 18.00 2.53 5.29
N GLU A 164 17.65 1.58 6.14
CA GLU A 164 18.64 0.75 6.86
C GLU A 164 19.12 -0.46 6.04
N PHE A 165 18.41 -0.85 4.98
CA PHE A 165 18.70 -2.04 4.19
C PHE A 165 20.09 -2.05 3.52
N PRO A 166 20.61 -0.96 2.94
CA PRO A 166 21.94 -0.96 2.35
C PRO A 166 23.07 -0.89 3.40
N GLY A 167 22.73 -0.66 4.68
CA GLY A 167 23.69 -0.38 5.74
C GLY A 167 23.99 -1.57 6.67
N PRO A 168 24.79 -1.32 7.72
CA PRO A 168 25.21 -2.35 8.68
C PRO A 168 24.06 -2.86 9.56
N HIS A 169 22.93 -2.19 9.55
CA HIS A 169 21.74 -2.54 10.36
C HIS A 169 20.73 -3.43 9.63
N ARG A 170 21.04 -3.85 8.42
CA ARG A 170 20.18 -4.66 7.55
C ARG A 170 19.54 -5.86 8.26
N GLU A 171 20.35 -6.69 8.92
CA GLU A 171 19.84 -7.91 9.57
C GLU A 171 18.91 -7.57 10.75
N ARG A 172 19.22 -6.51 11.47
CA ARG A 172 18.37 -6.05 12.58
C ARG A 172 17.02 -5.57 12.08
N VAL A 173 16.99 -4.71 11.07
CA VAL A 173 15.74 -4.18 10.52
C VAL A 173 14.90 -5.28 9.87
N LEU A 174 15.52 -6.22 9.16
CA LEU A 174 14.83 -7.40 8.62
C LEU A 174 14.17 -8.23 9.73
N ALA A 175 14.86 -8.46 10.84
CA ALA A 175 14.31 -9.21 11.97
C ALA A 175 13.13 -8.48 12.66
N GLU A 176 13.16 -7.15 12.74
CA GLU A 176 12.06 -6.34 13.26
C GLU A 176 10.81 -6.48 12.38
N TYR A 177 10.96 -6.36 11.05
CA TYR A 177 9.85 -6.50 10.11
C TYR A 177 9.30 -7.93 10.06
N GLU A 178 10.18 -8.95 10.10
CA GLU A 178 9.77 -10.34 10.23
C GLU A 178 8.93 -10.57 11.49
N ARG A 179 9.38 -10.04 12.64
CA ARG A 179 8.65 -10.13 13.90
C ARG A 179 7.27 -9.50 13.81
N ALA A 180 7.17 -8.27 13.27
CA ALA A 180 5.90 -7.57 13.08
C ALA A 180 4.94 -8.36 12.17
N ALA A 181 5.43 -8.85 11.04
CA ALA A 181 4.66 -9.67 10.11
C ALA A 181 4.21 -11.00 10.74
N ARG A 182 5.04 -11.62 11.58
CA ARG A 182 4.69 -12.83 12.33
C ARG A 182 3.58 -12.58 13.33
N LEU A 183 3.69 -11.50 14.12
CA LEU A 183 2.65 -11.10 15.07
C LEU A 183 1.31 -10.84 14.39
N ALA A 184 1.32 -10.18 13.23
CA ALA A 184 0.13 -9.97 12.41
C ALA A 184 -0.49 -11.31 11.96
N ARG A 185 0.31 -12.19 11.37
CA ARG A 185 -0.12 -13.50 10.91
C ARG A 185 -0.66 -14.37 12.06
N ASP A 186 0.03 -14.40 13.21
CA ASP A 186 -0.37 -15.19 14.37
C ASP A 186 -1.66 -14.65 15.01
N ALA A 187 -1.94 -13.36 14.84
CA ALA A 187 -3.23 -12.76 15.18
C ALA A 187 -4.34 -13.08 14.16
N GLY A 188 -4.02 -13.69 13.02
CA GLY A 188 -4.96 -13.98 11.93
C GLY A 188 -5.22 -12.80 10.99
N LEU A 189 -4.30 -11.83 10.93
CA LEU A 189 -4.31 -10.73 9.96
C LEU A 189 -3.50 -11.13 8.72
N GLY A 190 -3.93 -10.67 7.54
CA GLY A 190 -3.07 -10.64 6.36
C GLY A 190 -2.01 -9.54 6.50
N VAL A 191 -0.95 -9.64 5.69
CA VAL A 191 0.21 -8.74 5.75
C VAL A 191 0.48 -8.14 4.38
N ASN A 192 0.32 -6.84 4.28
CA ASN A 192 0.81 -6.03 3.17
C ASN A 192 2.07 -5.27 3.60
N ALA A 193 2.85 -4.79 2.63
CA ALA A 193 3.98 -3.88 2.89
C ALA A 193 4.02 -2.80 1.81
N GLY A 194 4.32 -1.57 2.21
CA GLY A 194 4.34 -0.44 1.30
C GLY A 194 5.21 0.70 1.78
N HIS A 195 5.47 1.63 0.86
CA HIS A 195 6.36 2.78 1.00
C HIS A 195 7.85 2.44 0.81
N ASP A 196 8.54 3.14 -0.06
CA ASP A 196 10.01 3.08 -0.33
C ASP A 196 10.60 1.68 -0.67
N LEU A 197 9.76 0.69 -1.00
CA LEU A 197 10.25 -0.54 -1.60
C LEU A 197 10.75 -0.29 -3.02
N SER A 198 11.90 -0.90 -3.35
CA SER A 198 12.62 -0.69 -4.61
C SER A 198 13.20 -2.00 -5.16
N LEU A 199 13.78 -1.95 -6.37
CA LEU A 199 14.51 -3.08 -6.95
C LEU A 199 15.68 -3.57 -6.07
N GLU A 200 16.21 -2.71 -5.19
CA GLU A 200 17.36 -3.04 -4.34
C GLU A 200 16.97 -3.83 -3.08
N ASN A 201 15.79 -3.57 -2.52
CA ASN A 201 15.42 -4.08 -1.20
C ASN A 201 14.26 -5.10 -1.21
N LEU A 202 13.45 -5.12 -2.27
CA LEU A 202 12.22 -5.93 -2.34
C LEU A 202 12.48 -7.42 -2.23
N SER A 203 13.44 -7.98 -2.99
CA SER A 203 13.72 -9.43 -2.95
C SER A 203 14.18 -9.89 -1.57
N GLY A 204 14.94 -9.04 -0.86
CA GLY A 204 15.38 -9.29 0.52
C GLY A 204 14.24 -9.33 1.52
N LEU A 205 13.26 -8.42 1.40
CA LEU A 205 12.07 -8.41 2.24
C LEU A 205 11.22 -9.68 2.03
N ILE A 206 10.94 -10.02 0.76
CA ILE A 206 10.13 -11.19 0.42
C ILE A 206 10.83 -12.50 0.84
N ALA A 207 12.14 -12.61 0.68
CA ALA A 207 12.90 -13.77 1.16
C ALA A 207 12.78 -13.97 2.68
N LYS A 208 12.74 -12.87 3.43
CA LYS A 208 12.62 -12.90 4.88
C LYS A 208 11.17 -13.12 5.35
N ILE A 209 10.20 -12.59 4.60
CA ILE A 209 8.77 -12.60 4.96
C ILE A 209 7.95 -13.12 3.77
N PRO A 210 8.03 -14.43 3.44
CA PRO A 210 7.40 -14.99 2.24
C PRO A 210 5.87 -15.05 2.30
N TRP A 211 5.27 -14.71 3.43
CA TRP A 211 3.82 -14.65 3.62
C TRP A 211 3.24 -13.24 3.49
N ILE A 212 4.00 -12.27 2.97
CA ILE A 212 3.42 -10.99 2.54
C ILE A 212 2.41 -11.26 1.43
N ASP A 213 1.18 -10.79 1.62
CA ASP A 213 0.09 -10.93 0.65
C ASP A 213 0.27 -10.00 -0.54
N GLU A 214 0.64 -8.74 -0.27
CA GLU A 214 0.72 -7.68 -1.27
C GLU A 214 1.82 -6.68 -0.92
N VAL A 215 2.52 -6.18 -1.94
CA VAL A 215 3.38 -4.99 -1.82
C VAL A 215 2.80 -3.86 -2.64
N SER A 216 2.70 -2.65 -2.04
CA SER A 216 2.23 -1.42 -2.69
C SER A 216 3.43 -0.52 -2.98
N ILE A 217 3.77 -0.34 -4.27
CA ILE A 217 4.99 0.38 -4.69
C ILE A 217 4.62 1.49 -5.65
N GLY A 218 5.05 2.72 -5.34
CA GLY A 218 4.74 3.89 -6.15
C GLY A 218 5.97 4.69 -6.55
N HIS A 219 6.59 5.41 -5.62
CA HIS A 219 7.63 6.39 -5.94
C HIS A 219 8.82 5.75 -6.64
N ALA A 220 9.44 4.74 -6.06
CA ALA A 220 10.61 4.07 -6.62
C ALA A 220 10.30 3.47 -8.01
N LEU A 221 9.16 2.76 -8.15
CA LEU A 221 8.76 2.17 -9.42
C LEU A 221 8.61 3.21 -10.53
N VAL A 222 8.00 4.36 -10.25
CA VAL A 222 7.85 5.42 -11.26
C VAL A 222 9.21 6.08 -11.57
N CYS A 223 10.09 6.26 -10.58
CA CYS A 223 11.46 6.75 -10.83
C CYS A 223 12.25 5.79 -11.72
N ASP A 224 12.20 4.48 -11.45
CA ASP A 224 12.85 3.47 -12.29
C ASP A 224 12.28 3.48 -13.72
N ALA A 225 10.97 3.67 -13.85
CA ALA A 225 10.29 3.70 -15.15
C ALA A 225 10.70 4.89 -16.04
N LEU A 226 11.23 5.98 -15.47
CA LEU A 226 11.79 7.09 -16.26
C LEU A 226 13.03 6.68 -17.06
N TYR A 227 13.76 5.67 -16.59
CA TYR A 227 14.98 5.17 -17.23
C TYR A 227 14.75 3.86 -18.00
N LEU A 228 13.84 3.00 -17.53
CA LEU A 228 13.63 1.66 -18.06
C LEU A 228 12.38 1.55 -18.95
N GLY A 229 11.44 2.49 -18.81
CA GLY A 229 10.07 2.36 -19.29
C GLY A 229 9.21 1.48 -18.38
N LEU A 230 7.87 1.69 -18.40
CA LEU A 230 6.94 1.06 -17.46
C LEU A 230 6.95 -0.47 -17.56
N GLU A 231 6.96 -1.04 -18.77
CA GLU A 231 6.89 -2.49 -18.98
C GLU A 231 8.07 -3.22 -18.36
N GLU A 232 9.29 -2.80 -18.69
CA GLU A 232 10.51 -3.39 -18.13
C GLU A 232 10.58 -3.21 -16.62
N THR A 233 10.14 -2.08 -16.11
CA THR A 233 10.11 -1.82 -14.67
C THR A 233 9.19 -2.81 -13.95
N VAL A 234 7.94 -2.96 -14.40
CA VAL A 234 6.99 -3.92 -13.80
C VAL A 234 7.57 -5.34 -13.85
N ARG A 235 8.16 -5.74 -14.98
CA ARG A 235 8.79 -7.04 -15.14
C ARG A 235 9.91 -7.28 -14.10
N ARG A 236 10.74 -6.28 -13.83
CA ARG A 236 11.82 -6.37 -12.84
C ARG A 236 11.29 -6.47 -11.40
N TYR A 237 10.27 -5.69 -11.05
CA TYR A 237 9.64 -5.79 -9.72
C TYR A 237 9.00 -7.18 -9.50
N LEU A 238 8.33 -7.73 -10.50
CA LEU A 238 7.79 -9.09 -10.43
C LEU A 238 8.90 -10.13 -10.29
N ALA A 239 10.01 -9.96 -11.01
CA ALA A 239 11.18 -10.84 -10.88
C ALA A 239 11.81 -10.77 -9.48
N CYS A 240 11.87 -9.59 -8.84
CA CYS A 240 12.32 -9.45 -7.45
C CYS A 240 11.42 -10.22 -6.47
N ILE A 241 10.10 -10.17 -6.66
CA ILE A 241 9.15 -10.94 -5.84
C ILE A 241 9.35 -12.44 -6.03
N GLU A 242 9.48 -12.88 -7.27
CA GLU A 242 9.72 -14.31 -7.60
C GLU A 242 11.06 -14.80 -7.02
N GLU A 243 12.13 -14.01 -7.18
CA GLU A 243 13.44 -14.33 -6.61
C GLU A 243 13.39 -14.43 -5.09
N GLY A 244 12.77 -13.46 -4.42
CA GLY A 244 12.61 -13.48 -2.97
C GLY A 244 11.84 -14.71 -2.51
N SER A 245 10.75 -15.07 -3.20
CA SER A 245 9.94 -16.25 -2.88
C SER A 245 10.68 -17.57 -3.06
N LYS A 246 11.66 -17.64 -3.96
CA LYS A 246 12.50 -18.86 -4.16
C LYS A 246 13.62 -19.00 -3.11
N ARG A 247 13.95 -17.91 -2.41
CA ARG A 247 15.00 -17.86 -1.37
C ARG A 247 14.46 -18.00 0.06
N ALA A 248 13.14 -18.10 0.23
CA ALA A 248 12.41 -18.16 1.50
C ALA A 248 12.48 -19.54 2.20
#